data_0d109e4f229d47de138fc5a997878991
#
_entry.id   0d109e4f229d47de138fc5a997878991
#
_cell.length_a   1.000
_cell.length_b   1.000
_cell.length_c   1.000
_cell.angle_alpha   90.00
_cell.angle_beta   90.00
_cell.angle_gamma   90.00
#
_symmetry.space_group_name_H-M   'P 1'
#
loop_
_entity.id
_entity.type
_entity.pdbx_description
1 polymer ?
#
loop_
_entity_poly.entity_id
_entity_poly.type
_entity_poly.pdbx_seq_one_letter_code
_entity_poly.pdbx_strand_id
1 'polypeptide(L)'
;PARNAARLVLDAADTEDSEAFALLVASALVRDLVNTPTEQMGPADLEAVASNLAKAHGARLDVVTGDDLLAQNFPTIHAVGRASHREPRLIELNWGDDAHPRVAIIGKGVCFDSGGLDIKPADGMRNMKKDMGGAAHALALAQLVMARRLPLRLTLLVPVTLVMIFALLLMTF
;
A
#
# COMPACT_ATOMS: atom_id res chain seq x y z
N PRO A 1 37.18 -3.71 -3.35
CA PRO A 1 37.17 -3.76 -1.91
C PRO A 1 35.78 -3.39 -1.42
N ALA A 2 35.15 -4.31 -0.65
CA ALA A 2 33.87 -4.03 -0.01
C ALA A 2 34.05 -2.82 0.93
N ARG A 3 33.28 -1.76 0.71
CA ARG A 3 33.23 -0.64 1.66
C ARG A 3 32.52 -1.14 2.92
N ASN A 4 33.13 -0.97 4.06
CA ASN A 4 32.46 -1.20 5.33
C ASN A 4 31.22 -0.32 5.38
N ALA A 5 30.07 -0.91 5.70
CA ALA A 5 28.85 -0.15 5.91
C ALA A 5 29.06 0.88 7.03
N ALA A 6 28.66 2.11 6.79
CA ALA A 6 28.67 3.14 7.84
C ALA A 6 27.71 2.70 8.96
N ARG A 7 28.17 2.78 10.21
CA ARG A 7 27.34 2.53 11.38
C ARG A 7 26.85 3.87 11.92
N LEU A 8 25.55 4.08 11.89
CA LEU A 8 24.93 5.20 12.59
C LEU A 8 24.83 4.83 14.08
N VAL A 9 25.39 5.68 14.93
CA VAL A 9 25.23 5.58 16.38
C VAL A 9 24.34 6.73 16.81
N LEU A 10 23.15 6.42 17.29
CA LEU A 10 22.21 7.40 17.85
C LEU A 10 22.56 7.62 19.33
N ASP A 11 22.45 8.86 19.79
CA ASP A 11 22.57 9.18 21.22
C ASP A 11 21.38 8.57 21.99
N ALA A 12 21.56 8.30 23.27
CA ALA A 12 20.51 7.70 24.12
C ALA A 12 19.21 8.53 24.19
N ALA A 13 19.27 9.82 23.82
CA ALA A 13 18.11 10.68 23.67
C ALA A 13 17.26 10.40 22.42
N ASP A 14 17.84 9.73 21.40
CA ASP A 14 17.17 9.37 20.15
C ASP A 14 16.61 7.95 20.23
N THR A 15 15.68 7.76 21.13
CA THR A 15 14.98 6.48 21.35
C THR A 15 13.94 6.21 20.27
N GLU A 16 13.36 5.00 20.29
CA GLU A 16 12.25 4.59 19.40
C GLU A 16 11.06 5.54 19.44
N ASP A 17 10.91 6.33 20.50
CA ASP A 17 9.86 7.34 20.66
C ASP A 17 10.21 8.70 20.01
N SER A 18 11.42 8.85 19.46
CA SER A 18 11.84 10.10 18.83
C SER A 18 11.10 10.31 17.50
N GLU A 19 10.90 11.60 17.14
CA GLU A 19 10.33 11.98 15.85
C GLU A 19 11.18 11.48 14.68
N ALA A 20 12.49 11.57 14.82
CA ALA A 20 13.45 11.09 13.83
C ALA A 20 13.31 9.58 13.57
N PHE A 21 13.09 8.79 14.62
CA PHE A 21 12.89 7.35 14.49
C PHE A 21 11.56 7.03 13.78
N ALA A 22 10.47 7.71 14.15
CA ALA A 22 9.17 7.53 13.50
C ALA A 22 9.23 7.86 11.99
N LEU A 23 9.91 8.95 11.62
CA LEU A 23 10.14 9.33 10.22
C LEU A 23 11.02 8.32 9.49
N LEU A 24 12.07 7.79 10.15
CA LEU A 24 12.93 6.75 9.59
C LEU A 24 12.13 5.50 9.25
N VAL A 25 11.31 5.00 10.19
CA VAL A 25 10.49 3.79 10.01
C VAL A 25 9.47 4.00 8.88
N ALA A 26 8.76 5.13 8.87
CA ALA A 26 7.81 5.45 7.81
C ALA A 26 8.48 5.54 6.43
N SER A 27 9.66 6.17 6.36
CA SER A 27 10.41 6.28 5.10
C SER A 27 10.95 4.92 4.64
N ALA A 28 11.40 4.07 5.55
CA ALA A 28 11.83 2.71 5.25
C ALA A 28 10.66 1.90 4.70
N LEU A 29 9.48 1.96 5.33
CA LEU A 29 8.29 1.27 4.86
C LEU A 29 7.94 1.64 3.40
N VAL A 30 7.94 2.93 3.04
CA VAL A 30 7.70 3.36 1.65
C VAL A 30 8.70 2.72 0.69
N ARG A 31 9.98 2.76 1.04
CA ARG A 31 11.06 2.24 0.18
C ARG A 31 10.98 0.74 0.02
N ASP A 32 10.70 0.02 1.08
CA ASP A 32 10.58 -1.43 1.07
C ASP A 32 9.39 -1.86 0.21
N LEU A 33 8.22 -1.24 0.37
CA LEU A 33 7.05 -1.53 -0.42
C LEU A 33 7.28 -1.27 -1.92
N VAL A 34 7.81 -0.08 -2.27
CA VAL A 34 8.04 0.29 -3.68
C VAL A 34 9.15 -0.53 -4.33
N ASN A 35 10.16 -0.95 -3.56
CA ASN A 35 11.28 -1.73 -4.09
C ASN A 35 10.98 -3.22 -4.20
N THR A 36 10.02 -3.75 -3.45
CA THR A 36 9.62 -5.15 -3.51
C THR A 36 9.02 -5.48 -4.88
N PRO A 37 9.52 -6.50 -5.58
CA PRO A 37 8.96 -6.93 -6.87
C PRO A 37 7.49 -7.34 -6.75
N THR A 38 6.75 -7.18 -7.84
CA THR A 38 5.30 -7.44 -7.88
C THR A 38 4.93 -8.88 -7.54
N GLU A 39 5.82 -9.83 -7.76
CA GLU A 39 5.60 -11.22 -7.36
C GLU A 39 5.36 -11.35 -5.85
N GLN A 40 6.07 -10.56 -5.03
CA GLN A 40 5.96 -10.50 -3.58
C GLN A 40 5.20 -9.26 -3.07
N MET A 41 4.69 -8.41 -3.97
CA MET A 41 3.93 -7.20 -3.63
C MET A 41 2.69 -7.07 -4.51
N GLY A 42 1.72 -7.94 -4.28
CA GLY A 42 0.41 -7.90 -4.90
C GLY A 42 -0.66 -7.31 -3.97
N PRO A 43 -1.94 -7.36 -4.38
CA PRO A 43 -3.03 -6.80 -3.60
C PRO A 43 -3.16 -7.38 -2.18
N ALA A 44 -2.98 -8.70 -2.02
CA ALA A 44 -3.03 -9.34 -0.71
C ALA A 44 -1.85 -8.96 0.20
N ASP A 45 -0.69 -8.67 -0.40
CA ASP A 45 0.49 -8.28 0.36
C ASP A 45 0.35 -6.87 0.92
N LEU A 46 -0.21 -5.93 0.13
CA LEU A 46 -0.56 -4.59 0.66
C LEU A 46 -1.63 -4.64 1.75
N GLU A 47 -2.62 -5.54 1.63
CA GLU A 47 -3.57 -5.77 2.71
C GLU A 47 -2.89 -6.30 3.97
N ALA A 48 -1.95 -7.23 3.83
CA ALA A 48 -1.19 -7.75 4.98
C ALA A 48 -0.42 -6.64 5.70
N VAL A 49 0.18 -5.70 4.96
CA VAL A 49 0.84 -4.52 5.54
C VAL A 49 -0.16 -3.66 6.29
N ALA A 50 -1.32 -3.34 5.71
CA ALA A 50 -2.37 -2.57 6.38
C ALA A 50 -2.89 -3.28 7.64
N SER A 51 -3.05 -4.61 7.59
CA SER A 51 -3.46 -5.44 8.73
C SER A 51 -2.43 -5.38 9.88
N ASN A 52 -1.14 -5.44 9.54
CA ASN A 52 -0.10 -5.33 10.55
C ASN A 52 -0.08 -3.94 11.20
N LEU A 53 -0.26 -2.88 10.42
CA LEU A 53 -0.39 -1.52 10.96
C LEU A 53 -1.62 -1.38 11.84
N ALA A 54 -2.78 -1.91 11.41
CA ALA A 54 -4.01 -1.86 12.19
C ALA A 54 -3.84 -2.58 13.55
N LYS A 55 -3.24 -3.78 13.55
CA LYS A 55 -2.96 -4.52 14.79
C LYS A 55 -1.99 -3.78 15.71
N ALA A 56 -0.91 -3.21 15.16
CA ALA A 56 0.11 -2.51 15.95
C ALA A 56 -0.43 -1.25 16.64
N HIS A 57 -1.42 -0.58 16.03
CA HIS A 57 -1.93 0.70 16.51
C HIS A 57 -3.37 0.65 17.02
N GLY A 58 -4.00 -0.52 17.06
CA GLY A 58 -5.40 -0.67 17.50
C GLY A 58 -6.41 -0.01 16.54
N ALA A 59 -6.12 0.03 15.25
CA ALA A 59 -7.02 0.53 14.23
C ALA A 59 -8.01 -0.57 13.77
N ARG A 60 -9.18 -0.13 13.30
CA ARG A 60 -10.13 -1.02 12.62
C ARG A 60 -9.75 -1.13 11.15
N LEU A 61 -9.74 -2.36 10.63
CA LEU A 61 -9.50 -2.65 9.23
C LEU A 61 -10.73 -3.33 8.63
N ASP A 62 -11.22 -2.79 7.54
CA ASP A 62 -12.27 -3.38 6.70
C ASP A 62 -11.69 -3.58 5.28
N VAL A 63 -12.00 -4.72 4.66
CA VAL A 63 -11.53 -5.02 3.30
C VAL A 63 -12.66 -5.57 2.45
N VAL A 64 -12.83 -5.00 1.25
CA VAL A 64 -13.79 -5.46 0.24
C VAL A 64 -13.00 -6.06 -0.92
N THR A 65 -13.25 -7.33 -1.28
CA THR A 65 -12.42 -8.07 -2.23
C THR A 65 -13.23 -8.63 -3.40
N GLY A 66 -12.65 -8.67 -4.58
CA GLY A 66 -13.20 -9.36 -5.75
C GLY A 66 -14.59 -8.85 -6.15
N ASP A 67 -15.54 -9.76 -6.30
CA ASP A 67 -16.92 -9.45 -6.73
C ASP A 67 -17.72 -8.68 -5.67
N ASP A 68 -17.34 -8.74 -4.39
CA ASP A 68 -17.96 -7.92 -3.34
C ASP A 68 -17.77 -6.41 -3.59
N LEU A 69 -16.76 -6.03 -4.36
CA LEU A 69 -16.60 -4.65 -4.83
C LEU A 69 -17.77 -4.17 -5.68
N LEU A 70 -18.36 -5.07 -6.49
CA LEU A 70 -19.57 -4.75 -7.27
C LEU A 70 -20.78 -4.61 -6.36
N ALA A 71 -20.94 -5.54 -5.43
CA ALA A 71 -22.08 -5.53 -4.49
C ALA A 71 -22.09 -4.26 -3.61
N GLN A 72 -20.89 -3.72 -3.28
CA GLN A 72 -20.75 -2.52 -2.49
C GLN A 72 -20.55 -1.24 -3.31
N ASN A 73 -20.84 -1.29 -4.62
CA ASN A 73 -20.80 -0.14 -5.52
C ASN A 73 -19.41 0.48 -5.74
N PHE A 74 -18.36 -0.37 -5.84
CA PHE A 74 -17.01 0.00 -6.25
C PHE A 74 -16.64 -0.59 -7.63
N PRO A 75 -17.46 -0.41 -8.69
CA PRO A 75 -17.29 -1.09 -9.98
C PRO A 75 -16.00 -0.72 -10.70
N THR A 76 -15.48 0.49 -10.49
CA THR A 76 -14.23 0.95 -11.12
C THR A 76 -13.01 0.22 -10.59
N ILE A 77 -12.94 -0.06 -9.29
CA ILE A 77 -11.85 -0.85 -8.70
C ILE A 77 -11.87 -2.27 -9.24
N HIS A 78 -13.08 -2.88 -9.27
CA HIS A 78 -13.28 -4.20 -9.84
C HIS A 78 -12.87 -4.25 -11.33
N ALA A 79 -13.34 -3.29 -12.14
CA ALA A 79 -13.07 -3.26 -13.57
C ALA A 79 -11.56 -3.21 -13.90
N VAL A 80 -10.77 -2.49 -13.13
CA VAL A 80 -9.32 -2.38 -13.32
C VAL A 80 -8.61 -3.69 -12.97
N GLY A 81 -9.06 -4.40 -11.93
CA GLY A 81 -8.35 -5.58 -11.41
C GLY A 81 -8.93 -6.93 -11.84
N ARG A 82 -10.12 -7.00 -12.42
CA ARG A 82 -10.87 -8.25 -12.68
C ARG A 82 -10.17 -9.26 -13.59
N ALA A 83 -9.27 -8.79 -14.46
CA ALA A 83 -8.52 -9.65 -15.38
C ALA A 83 -7.27 -10.29 -14.73
N SER A 84 -6.93 -9.89 -13.52
CA SER A 84 -5.83 -10.48 -12.78
C SER A 84 -6.25 -11.74 -12.04
N HIS A 85 -5.33 -12.71 -11.91
CA HIS A 85 -5.49 -13.85 -11.01
C HIS A 85 -5.37 -13.46 -9.51
N ARG A 86 -4.95 -12.22 -9.23
CA ARG A 86 -4.89 -11.63 -7.88
C ARG A 86 -6.02 -10.63 -7.75
N GLU A 87 -7.01 -10.98 -6.96
CA GLU A 87 -8.24 -10.22 -6.81
C GLU A 87 -8.00 -8.76 -6.38
N PRO A 88 -8.70 -7.78 -7.03
CA PRO A 88 -8.69 -6.39 -6.59
C PRO A 88 -9.37 -6.25 -5.24
N ARG A 89 -9.02 -5.20 -4.50
CA ARG A 89 -9.61 -4.92 -3.20
C ARG A 89 -9.62 -3.44 -2.85
N LEU A 90 -10.53 -3.07 -1.99
CA LEU A 90 -10.52 -1.79 -1.28
C LEU A 90 -10.14 -2.06 0.17
N ILE A 91 -9.08 -1.47 0.62
CA ILE A 91 -8.63 -1.50 2.01
C ILE A 91 -9.07 -0.20 2.66
N GLU A 92 -9.81 -0.30 3.78
CA GLU A 92 -10.20 0.82 4.62
C GLU A 92 -9.67 0.61 6.03
N LEU A 93 -8.86 1.57 6.53
CA LEU A 93 -8.37 1.57 7.89
C LEU A 93 -8.87 2.82 8.60
N ASN A 94 -9.52 2.62 9.75
CA ASN A 94 -10.06 3.70 10.57
C ASN A 94 -9.38 3.71 11.94
N TRP A 95 -8.95 4.91 12.38
CA TRP A 95 -8.28 5.10 13.65
C TRP A 95 -8.59 6.48 14.27
N GLY A 96 -8.51 6.57 15.59
CA GLY A 96 -8.67 7.80 16.35
C GLY A 96 -10.06 7.96 16.94
N ASP A 97 -10.24 9.04 17.71
CA ASP A 97 -11.47 9.33 18.46
C ASP A 97 -12.45 10.11 17.57
N ASP A 98 -13.74 9.80 17.71
CA ASP A 98 -14.84 10.47 16.99
C ASP A 98 -14.96 11.96 17.30
N ALA A 99 -14.45 12.42 18.44
CA ALA A 99 -14.42 13.82 18.83
C ALA A 99 -13.36 14.66 18.08
N HIS A 100 -12.39 14.01 17.45
CA HIS A 100 -11.30 14.70 16.76
C HIS A 100 -11.65 15.07 15.31
N PRO A 101 -10.96 16.06 14.73
CA PRO A 101 -11.12 16.42 13.32
C PRO A 101 -10.87 15.23 12.37
N ARG A 102 -11.72 15.11 11.36
CA ARG A 102 -11.63 14.02 10.36
C ARG A 102 -10.56 14.32 9.32
N VAL A 103 -9.73 13.32 9.02
CA VAL A 103 -8.75 13.35 7.93
C VAL A 103 -8.89 12.07 7.12
N ALA A 104 -9.00 12.20 5.79
CA ALA A 104 -8.96 11.08 4.87
C ALA A 104 -7.65 11.09 4.10
N ILE A 105 -7.00 9.93 4.03
CA ILE A 105 -5.81 9.69 3.21
C ILE A 105 -6.19 8.64 2.17
N ILE A 106 -5.94 8.93 0.88
CA ILE A 106 -6.25 8.02 -0.21
C ILE A 106 -4.97 7.72 -0.98
N GLY A 107 -4.65 6.44 -1.16
CA GLY A 107 -3.45 5.99 -1.84
C GLY A 107 -3.73 5.10 -3.04
N LYS A 108 -3.19 5.43 -4.23
CA LYS A 108 -3.25 4.57 -5.42
C LYS A 108 -2.42 3.31 -5.19
N GLY A 109 -3.06 2.12 -5.25
CA GLY A 109 -2.46 0.82 -4.98
C GLY A 109 -2.40 -0.10 -6.19
N VAL A 110 -2.03 0.40 -7.38
CA VAL A 110 -1.81 -0.47 -8.54
C VAL A 110 -0.45 -1.14 -8.42
N CYS A 111 -0.42 -2.41 -8.02
CA CYS A 111 0.80 -3.15 -7.71
C CYS A 111 1.74 -3.30 -8.90
N PHE A 112 1.18 -3.43 -10.10
CA PHE A 112 1.90 -3.33 -11.37
C PHE A 112 0.93 -2.99 -12.49
N ASP A 113 1.31 -2.05 -13.35
CA ASP A 113 0.50 -1.68 -14.52
C ASP A 113 1.20 -2.04 -15.82
N SER A 114 0.79 -3.16 -16.41
CA SER A 114 1.29 -3.59 -17.73
C SER A 114 0.63 -2.83 -18.90
N GLY A 115 -0.42 -2.05 -18.63
CA GLY A 115 -1.26 -1.41 -19.63
C GLY A 115 -2.50 -2.23 -20.03
N GLY A 116 -2.60 -3.48 -19.61
CA GLY A 116 -3.69 -4.38 -20.03
C GLY A 116 -3.58 -4.74 -21.51
N LEU A 117 -4.69 -4.64 -22.26
CA LEU A 117 -4.71 -4.95 -23.69
C LEU A 117 -3.90 -3.95 -24.53
N ASP A 118 -3.75 -2.70 -24.07
CA ASP A 118 -2.87 -1.70 -24.64
C ASP A 118 -1.54 -1.74 -23.87
N ILE A 119 -0.71 -2.74 -24.21
CA ILE A 119 0.50 -3.06 -23.47
C ILE A 119 1.53 -1.95 -23.55
N LYS A 120 2.06 -1.55 -22.41
CA LYS A 120 3.10 -0.53 -22.34
C LYS A 120 4.39 -0.98 -23.06
N PRO A 121 5.09 -0.06 -23.78
CA PRO A 121 6.41 -0.35 -24.28
C PRO A 121 7.41 -0.61 -23.13
N ALA A 122 8.52 -1.30 -23.41
CA ALA A 122 9.50 -1.74 -22.41
C ALA A 122 9.95 -0.61 -21.48
N ASP A 123 10.21 0.57 -21.99
CA ASP A 123 10.65 1.72 -21.20
C ASP A 123 9.56 2.26 -20.27
N GLY A 124 8.31 2.21 -20.70
CA GLY A 124 7.15 2.60 -19.88
C GLY A 124 6.83 1.56 -18.81
N MET A 125 7.08 0.27 -19.09
CA MET A 125 6.72 -0.84 -18.20
C MET A 125 7.78 -1.13 -17.14
N ARG A 126 9.06 -0.95 -17.45
CA ARG A 126 10.21 -1.39 -16.64
C ARG A 126 10.10 -1.08 -15.14
N ASN A 127 9.56 0.08 -14.80
CA ASN A 127 9.45 0.54 -13.42
C ASN A 127 8.02 0.51 -12.86
N MET A 128 7.07 -0.20 -13.50
CA MET A 128 5.67 -0.17 -13.09
C MET A 128 5.39 -0.85 -11.74
N LYS A 129 6.36 -1.53 -11.13
CA LYS A 129 6.29 -1.94 -9.71
C LYS A 129 6.08 -0.74 -8.76
N LYS A 130 6.50 0.48 -9.17
CA LYS A 130 6.29 1.73 -8.41
C LYS A 130 4.86 2.26 -8.46
N ASP A 131 3.98 1.69 -9.29
CA ASP A 131 2.65 2.27 -9.53
C ASP A 131 1.71 2.17 -8.32
N MET A 132 2.11 1.43 -7.30
CA MET A 132 1.53 1.40 -5.96
C MET A 132 2.20 2.39 -4.98
N GLY A 133 3.07 3.25 -5.44
CA GLY A 133 3.79 4.22 -4.59
C GLY A 133 2.85 5.14 -3.81
N GLY A 134 1.69 5.49 -4.38
CA GLY A 134 0.65 6.23 -3.65
C GLY A 134 0.14 5.49 -2.42
N ALA A 135 -0.13 4.19 -2.54
CA ALA A 135 -0.51 3.34 -1.41
C ALA A 135 0.61 3.22 -0.37
N ALA A 136 1.85 3.05 -0.82
CA ALA A 136 3.01 2.97 0.07
C ALA A 136 3.15 4.24 0.93
N HIS A 137 3.03 5.43 0.32
CA HIS A 137 3.08 6.70 1.05
C HIS A 137 1.87 6.88 1.97
N ALA A 138 0.66 6.50 1.52
CA ALA A 138 -0.54 6.61 2.32
C ALA A 138 -0.49 5.72 3.57
N LEU A 139 0.00 4.47 3.44
CA LEU A 139 0.21 3.55 4.56
C LEU A 139 1.27 4.08 5.53
N ALA A 140 2.40 4.57 5.01
CA ALA A 140 3.46 5.13 5.85
C ALA A 140 3.03 6.41 6.57
N LEU A 141 2.25 7.27 5.91
CA LEU A 141 1.69 8.47 6.53
C LEU A 141 0.67 8.10 7.62
N ALA A 142 -0.19 7.11 7.36
CA ALA A 142 -1.12 6.59 8.37
C ALA A 142 -0.35 6.02 9.58
N GLN A 143 0.71 5.24 9.34
CA GLN A 143 1.60 4.74 10.39
C GLN A 143 2.17 5.89 11.23
N LEU A 144 2.67 6.94 10.58
CA LEU A 144 3.26 8.10 11.26
C LEU A 144 2.22 8.84 12.12
N VAL A 145 1.00 9.04 11.58
CA VAL A 145 -0.12 9.65 12.30
C VAL A 145 -0.47 8.86 13.57
N MET A 146 -0.58 7.53 13.44
CA MET A 146 -0.92 6.64 14.54
C MET A 146 0.20 6.53 15.57
N ALA A 147 1.46 6.39 15.12
CA ALA A 147 2.63 6.32 16.00
C ALA A 147 2.80 7.60 16.83
N ARG A 148 2.53 8.77 16.23
CA ARG A 148 2.58 10.07 16.89
C ARG A 148 1.32 10.38 17.70
N ARG A 149 0.30 9.52 17.68
CA ARG A 149 -0.98 9.70 18.37
C ARG A 149 -1.57 11.09 18.14
N LEU A 150 -1.56 11.54 16.86
CA LEU A 150 -2.08 12.86 16.53
C LEU A 150 -3.59 12.95 16.87
N PRO A 151 -4.08 14.10 17.38
CA PRO A 151 -5.47 14.26 17.79
C PRO A 151 -6.37 14.45 16.55
N LEU A 152 -6.56 13.38 15.79
CA LEU A 152 -7.41 13.36 14.60
C LEU A 152 -8.08 11.98 14.43
N ARG A 153 -9.19 11.98 13.68
CA ARG A 153 -9.89 10.78 13.24
C ARG A 153 -9.47 10.47 11.82
N LEU A 154 -8.64 9.42 11.68
CA LEU A 154 -8.07 9.00 10.41
C LEU A 154 -8.97 7.98 9.71
N THR A 155 -9.22 8.19 8.42
CA THR A 155 -9.68 7.17 7.48
C THR A 155 -8.66 7.05 6.36
N LEU A 156 -8.03 5.89 6.22
CA LEU A 156 -7.15 5.55 5.11
C LEU A 156 -7.92 4.67 4.12
N LEU A 157 -7.91 5.04 2.85
CA LEU A 157 -8.51 4.28 1.75
C LEU A 157 -7.45 3.92 0.72
N VAL A 158 -7.30 2.63 0.43
CA VAL A 158 -6.36 2.14 -0.58
C VAL A 158 -7.09 1.21 -1.55
N PRO A 159 -7.50 1.71 -2.73
CA PRO A 159 -7.93 0.84 -3.82
C PRO A 159 -6.69 0.13 -4.39
N VAL A 160 -6.71 -1.20 -4.34
CA VAL A 160 -5.59 -2.04 -4.74
C VAL A 160 -5.97 -2.93 -5.90
N THR A 161 -5.15 -2.90 -6.95
CA THR A 161 -5.35 -3.69 -8.16
C THR A 161 -4.01 -4.19 -8.71
N LEU A 162 -4.08 -5.15 -9.63
CA LEU A 162 -2.96 -5.58 -10.44
C LEU A 162 -3.42 -5.65 -11.89
N VAL A 163 -2.80 -4.90 -12.78
CA VAL A 163 -3.14 -4.88 -14.21
C VAL A 163 -2.16 -5.79 -14.95
N MET A 164 -2.63 -6.99 -15.35
CA MET A 164 -1.82 -7.98 -16.07
C MET A 164 -2.59 -8.58 -17.27
N ILE A 165 -1.85 -9.06 -18.29
CA ILE A 165 -2.39 -9.67 -19.52
C ILE A 165 -2.49 -11.20 -19.43
N PHE A 166 -2.56 -11.81 -18.29
CA PHE A 166 -2.46 -13.28 -18.19
C PHE A 166 -3.63 -14.08 -18.77
N ALA A 167 -4.75 -13.43 -19.14
CA ALA A 167 -5.95 -14.11 -19.60
C ALA A 167 -5.90 -14.60 -21.07
N LEU A 168 -4.95 -14.16 -21.88
CA LEU A 168 -4.96 -14.47 -23.33
C LEU A 168 -4.19 -15.73 -23.71
N LEU A 169 -3.32 -16.23 -22.84
CA LEU A 169 -2.47 -17.41 -23.14
C LEU A 169 -3.13 -18.76 -22.82
N LEU A 170 -4.24 -18.77 -22.09
CA LEU A 170 -4.97 -20.01 -21.75
C LEU A 170 -6.16 -20.33 -22.66
N MET A 171 -6.48 -19.48 -23.64
CA MET A 171 -7.58 -19.75 -24.60
C MET A 171 -7.11 -20.26 -25.96
N THR A 172 -5.84 -20.60 -26.15
CA THR A 172 -5.31 -21.10 -27.42
C THR A 172 -4.77 -22.53 -27.36
N PHE A 173 -5.20 -23.34 -26.39
CA PHE A 173 -4.96 -24.79 -26.41
C PHE A 173 -6.23 -25.57 -26.15
#